data_93e00503174108d6f560ac77d717013b
#
_entry.id   93e00503174108d6f560ac77d717013b
#
_cell.length_a   1.000
_cell.length_b   1.000
_cell.length_c   1.000
_cell.angle_alpha   90.00
_cell.angle_beta   90.00
_cell.angle_gamma   90.00
#
_symmetry.space_group_name_H-M   'P 1'
#
loop_
_entity.id
_entity.type
_entity.pdbx_description
1 polymer ?
#
loop_
_entity_poly.entity_id
_entity_poly.type
_entity_poly.pdbx_seq_one_letter_code
_entity_poly.pdbx_strand_id
1 'polypeptide(L)'
;MTPKEIVLSGYEAFAEGNIAKLGAIYHPECRININRKHALSGEYIGFDAFASEVLANLETTWPGFNLEITKVVAEGVDVCIFLKVTANNLESYSIHHFVVEDGLETEFTIYDDSQRMAEAMMSI
;
A
#
# COMPACT_ATOMS: atom_id res chain seq x y z
N MET A 1 5.66 -14.72 -13.59
CA MET A 1 6.14 -14.20 -12.29
C MET A 1 5.35 -14.85 -11.17
N THR A 2 6.03 -15.14 -10.07
CA THR A 2 5.35 -15.63 -8.86
C THR A 2 4.56 -14.50 -8.21
N PRO A 3 3.56 -14.82 -7.36
CA PRO A 3 2.86 -13.78 -6.60
C PRO A 3 3.80 -12.84 -5.85
N LYS A 4 4.84 -13.39 -5.21
CA LYS A 4 5.86 -12.59 -4.52
C LYS A 4 6.55 -11.60 -5.48
N GLU A 5 6.94 -12.06 -6.65
CA GLU A 5 7.62 -11.20 -7.63
C GLU A 5 6.72 -10.08 -8.13
N ILE A 6 5.44 -10.39 -8.36
CA ILE A 6 4.46 -9.39 -8.79
C ILE A 6 4.32 -8.30 -7.73
N VAL A 7 4.12 -8.69 -6.47
CA VAL A 7 3.98 -7.73 -5.37
C VAL A 7 5.22 -6.87 -5.23
N LEU A 8 6.41 -7.48 -5.24
CA LEU A 8 7.66 -6.72 -5.11
C LEU A 8 7.87 -5.74 -6.28
N SER A 9 7.44 -6.10 -7.49
CA SER A 9 7.52 -5.18 -8.62
C SER A 9 6.66 -3.93 -8.40
N GLY A 10 5.58 -4.05 -7.64
CA GLY A 10 4.74 -2.92 -7.27
C GLY A 10 5.46 -1.92 -6.36
N TYR A 11 6.22 -2.42 -5.39
CA TYR A 11 7.00 -1.53 -4.51
C TYR A 11 8.11 -0.83 -5.28
N GLU A 12 8.75 -1.51 -6.24
CA GLU A 12 9.72 -0.86 -7.13
C GLU A 12 9.08 0.27 -7.92
N ALA A 13 7.92 0.00 -8.52
CA ALA A 13 7.19 1.00 -9.31
C ALA A 13 6.78 2.19 -8.44
N PHE A 14 6.32 1.94 -7.22
CA PHE A 14 5.97 2.99 -6.27
C PHE A 14 7.17 3.86 -5.93
N ALA A 15 8.31 3.24 -5.62
CA ALA A 15 9.54 3.97 -5.30
C ALA A 15 10.04 4.82 -6.47
N GLU A 16 9.83 4.36 -7.69
CA GLU A 16 10.22 5.09 -8.92
C GLU A 16 9.21 6.18 -9.30
N GLY A 17 8.07 6.22 -8.62
CA GLY A 17 6.98 7.12 -9.01
C GLY A 17 6.29 6.72 -10.30
N ASN A 18 6.43 5.47 -10.72
CA ASN A 18 5.84 4.96 -11.95
C ASN A 18 4.44 4.42 -11.72
N ILE A 19 3.46 5.31 -11.74
CA ILE A 19 2.05 4.98 -11.44
C ILE A 19 1.46 4.03 -12.49
N ALA A 20 1.80 4.18 -13.75
CA ALA A 20 1.29 3.30 -14.81
C ALA A 20 1.76 1.86 -14.60
N LYS A 21 3.04 1.68 -14.27
CA LYS A 21 3.61 0.35 -13.99
C LYS A 21 2.97 -0.26 -12.73
N LEU A 22 2.77 0.55 -11.70
CA LEU A 22 2.12 0.10 -10.46
C LEU A 22 0.69 -0.35 -10.73
N GLY A 23 -0.10 0.46 -11.44
CA GLY A 23 -1.49 0.13 -11.73
C GLY A 23 -1.67 -1.11 -12.59
N ALA A 24 -0.67 -1.43 -13.42
CA ALA A 24 -0.77 -2.57 -14.34
C ALA A 24 -0.84 -3.93 -13.65
N ILE A 25 -0.43 -4.03 -12.38
CA ILE A 25 -0.47 -5.29 -11.64
C ILE A 25 -1.78 -5.49 -10.84
N TYR A 26 -2.69 -4.52 -10.88
CA TYR A 26 -3.96 -4.58 -10.15
C TYR A 26 -5.07 -5.11 -11.05
N HIS A 27 -5.87 -6.04 -10.49
CA HIS A 27 -7.11 -6.44 -11.14
C HIS A 27 -8.06 -5.23 -11.18
N PRO A 28 -8.86 -5.04 -12.27
CA PRO A 28 -9.77 -3.90 -12.36
C PRO A 28 -10.73 -3.74 -11.18
N GLU A 29 -11.07 -4.86 -10.54
CA GLU A 29 -11.97 -4.87 -9.40
C GLU A 29 -11.27 -5.21 -8.09
N CYS A 30 -9.96 -4.95 -8.01
CA CYS A 30 -9.17 -5.21 -6.80
C CYS A 30 -9.78 -4.47 -5.62
N ARG A 31 -9.98 -5.20 -4.51
CA ARG A 31 -10.49 -4.61 -3.27
C ARG A 31 -9.29 -4.19 -2.43
N ILE A 32 -9.23 -2.90 -2.14
CA ILE A 32 -8.14 -2.30 -1.38
C ILE A 32 -8.71 -1.75 -0.08
N ASN A 33 -8.24 -2.28 1.05
CA ASN A 33 -8.71 -1.89 2.38
C ASN A 33 -7.58 -1.29 3.19
N ILE A 34 -7.83 -0.12 3.79
CA ILE A 34 -6.92 0.49 4.75
C ILE A 34 -7.62 0.46 6.10
N ASN A 35 -6.99 -0.18 7.11
CA ASN A 35 -7.60 -0.33 8.41
C ASN A 35 -7.88 1.01 9.09
N ARG A 36 -8.82 1.00 10.00
CA ARG A 36 -9.24 2.21 10.72
C ARG A 36 -8.28 2.54 11.86
N LYS A 37 -8.14 3.84 12.24
CA LYS A 37 -8.84 4.90 11.51
C LYS A 37 -7.99 6.16 11.41
N HIS A 38 -7.86 6.63 10.19
CA HIS A 38 -7.31 7.93 9.85
C HIS A 38 -8.04 8.42 8.60
N ALA A 39 -7.72 9.61 8.10
CA ALA A 39 -8.49 10.22 7.01
C ALA A 39 -8.50 9.40 5.72
N LEU A 40 -7.48 8.57 5.49
CA LEU A 40 -7.41 7.75 4.27
C LEU A 40 -7.88 6.32 4.47
N SER A 41 -8.36 5.96 5.68
CA SER A 41 -8.90 4.63 5.96
C SER A 41 -10.17 4.38 5.18
N GLY A 42 -10.43 3.11 4.83
CA GLY A 42 -11.63 2.70 4.15
C GLY A 42 -11.38 1.68 3.07
N GLU A 43 -12.39 1.46 2.23
CA GLU A 43 -12.34 0.53 1.13
C GLU A 43 -12.34 1.27 -0.21
N TYR A 44 -11.46 0.84 -1.10
CA TYR A 44 -11.34 1.39 -2.45
C TYR A 44 -11.44 0.24 -3.44
N ILE A 45 -12.22 0.39 -4.50
CA ILE A 45 -12.37 -0.62 -5.53
C ILE A 45 -11.63 -0.17 -6.79
N GLY A 46 -10.63 -0.95 -7.20
CA GLY A 46 -9.81 -0.65 -8.37
C GLY A 46 -8.68 0.31 -8.08
N PHE A 47 -7.65 0.24 -8.90
CA PHE A 47 -6.44 1.06 -8.71
C PHE A 47 -6.69 2.54 -8.87
N ASP A 48 -7.55 2.94 -9.82
CA ASP A 48 -7.76 4.37 -10.09
C ASP A 48 -8.29 5.12 -8.87
N ALA A 49 -9.25 4.53 -8.13
CA ALA A 49 -9.76 5.13 -6.91
C ALA A 49 -8.67 5.22 -5.84
N PHE A 50 -7.89 4.16 -5.68
CA PHE A 50 -6.78 4.13 -4.73
C PHE A 50 -5.72 5.17 -5.07
N ALA A 51 -5.37 5.29 -6.34
CA ALA A 51 -4.36 6.25 -6.81
C ALA A 51 -4.81 7.69 -6.57
N SER A 52 -6.05 8.02 -6.91
CA SER A 52 -6.55 9.40 -6.82
C SER A 52 -6.85 9.81 -5.37
N GLU A 53 -7.33 8.90 -4.53
CA GLU A 53 -7.76 9.22 -3.18
C GLU A 53 -6.70 8.96 -2.11
N VAL A 54 -5.80 8.01 -2.34
CA VAL A 54 -4.76 7.65 -1.37
C VAL A 54 -3.37 8.05 -1.84
N LEU A 55 -2.90 7.49 -2.95
CA LEU A 55 -1.52 7.73 -3.41
C LEU A 55 -1.24 9.21 -3.68
N ALA A 56 -2.20 9.90 -4.29
CA ALA A 56 -2.06 11.32 -4.60
C ALA A 56 -1.97 12.20 -3.35
N ASN A 57 -2.41 11.71 -2.20
CA ASN A 57 -2.45 12.46 -0.94
C ASN A 57 -1.38 12.04 0.07
N LEU A 58 -0.53 11.07 -0.26
CA LEU A 58 0.47 10.57 0.70
C LEU A 58 1.43 11.65 1.13
N GLU A 59 2.03 12.37 0.19
CA GLU A 59 3.04 13.37 0.50
C GLU A 59 2.47 14.58 1.24
N THR A 60 1.25 14.99 0.92
CA THR A 60 0.59 16.08 1.64
C THR A 60 0.15 15.66 3.03
N THR A 61 -0.31 14.43 3.19
CA THR A 61 -0.77 13.91 4.48
C THR A 61 0.38 13.58 5.42
N TRP A 62 1.40 12.94 4.87
CA TRP A 62 2.62 12.56 5.63
C TRP A 62 3.86 12.99 4.84
N PRO A 63 4.27 14.26 4.93
CA PRO A 63 5.44 14.74 4.20
C PRO A 63 6.69 13.91 4.48
N GLY A 64 7.38 13.52 3.41
CA GLY A 64 8.56 12.66 3.52
C GLY A 64 8.21 11.18 3.61
N PHE A 65 6.98 10.80 3.25
CA PHE A 65 6.50 9.42 3.33
C PHE A 65 7.43 8.45 2.61
N ASN A 66 7.82 7.38 3.31
CA ASN A 66 8.71 6.36 2.77
C ASN A 66 8.37 4.98 3.35
N LEU A 67 8.51 3.97 2.52
CA LEU A 67 8.28 2.57 2.89
C LEU A 67 9.59 1.79 2.80
N GLU A 68 9.91 1.06 3.87
CA GLU A 68 11.07 0.16 3.89
C GLU A 68 10.58 -1.26 4.17
N ILE A 69 10.83 -2.18 3.25
CA ILE A 69 10.46 -3.59 3.42
C ILE A 69 11.44 -4.24 4.39
N THR A 70 10.91 -4.82 5.46
CA THR A 70 11.73 -5.50 6.48
C THR A 70 11.62 -7.02 6.41
N LYS A 71 10.54 -7.56 5.85
CA LYS A 71 10.32 -8.99 5.75
C LYS A 71 9.24 -9.29 4.71
N VAL A 72 9.39 -10.41 4.01
CA VAL A 72 8.38 -10.89 3.05
C VAL A 72 8.03 -12.33 3.40
N VAL A 73 6.74 -12.62 3.49
CA VAL A 73 6.22 -13.97 3.68
C VAL A 73 5.21 -14.25 2.58
N ALA A 74 5.43 -15.31 1.82
CA ALA A 74 4.54 -15.68 0.72
C ALA A 74 4.19 -17.15 0.79
N GLU A 75 2.90 -17.46 0.60
CA GLU A 75 2.40 -18.82 0.54
C GLU A 75 1.22 -18.87 -0.41
N GLY A 76 1.34 -19.67 -1.47
CA GLY A 76 0.28 -19.76 -2.49
C GLY A 76 0.01 -18.40 -3.12
N VAL A 77 -1.26 -17.97 -3.06
CA VAL A 77 -1.67 -16.67 -3.61
C VAL A 77 -1.48 -15.52 -2.63
N ASP A 78 -1.14 -15.81 -1.39
CA ASP A 78 -1.01 -14.80 -0.33
C ASP A 78 0.42 -14.31 -0.20
N VAL A 79 0.58 -12.98 -0.15
CA VAL A 79 1.87 -12.34 0.06
C VAL A 79 1.71 -11.30 1.15
N CYS A 80 2.51 -11.41 2.22
CA CYS A 80 2.54 -10.43 3.30
C CYS A 80 3.87 -9.69 3.28
N ILE A 81 3.81 -8.37 3.22
CA ILE A 81 4.97 -7.50 3.23
C ILE A 81 4.99 -6.76 4.56
N PHE A 82 6.05 -6.94 5.33
CA PHE A 82 6.26 -6.24 6.58
C PHE A 82 7.09 -4.99 6.31
N LEU A 83 6.63 -3.86 6.81
CA LEU A 83 7.17 -2.56 6.44
C LEU A 83 7.47 -1.69 7.66
N LYS A 84 8.53 -0.90 7.53
CA LYS A 84 8.72 0.27 8.37
C LYS A 84 8.24 1.47 7.56
N VAL A 85 7.34 2.26 8.14
CA VAL A 85 6.75 3.43 7.51
C VAL A 85 7.32 4.66 8.19
N THR A 86 7.94 5.54 7.43
CA THR A 86 8.53 6.77 7.97
C THR A 86 8.06 7.99 7.20
N ALA A 87 8.04 9.12 7.88
CA ALA A 87 7.82 10.44 7.32
C ALA A 87 8.51 11.45 8.24
N ASN A 88 8.39 12.74 7.97
CA ASN A 88 9.09 13.77 8.76
C ASN A 88 8.81 13.68 10.27
N ASN A 89 7.59 13.33 10.64
CA ASN A 89 7.19 13.21 12.05
C ASN A 89 6.54 11.87 12.37
N LEU A 90 6.90 10.83 11.60
CA LEU A 90 6.31 9.51 11.73
C LEU A 90 7.37 8.43 11.70
N GLU A 91 7.27 7.49 12.63
CA GLU A 91 7.95 6.20 12.56
C GLU A 91 6.95 5.16 13.03
N SER A 92 6.61 4.23 12.15
CA SER A 92 5.58 3.24 12.42
C SER A 92 5.85 1.95 11.66
N TYR A 93 5.05 0.93 11.93
CA TYR A 93 5.16 -0.38 11.28
C TYR A 93 3.81 -0.77 10.68
N SER A 94 3.87 -1.48 9.57
CA SER A 94 2.69 -1.86 8.82
C SER A 94 2.88 -3.23 8.21
N ILE A 95 1.77 -3.93 7.97
CA ILE A 95 1.76 -5.17 7.21
C ILE A 95 0.81 -4.96 6.04
N HIS A 96 1.29 -5.23 4.84
CA HIS A 96 0.47 -5.21 3.63
C HIS A 96 0.23 -6.64 3.19
N HIS A 97 -1.03 -7.05 3.15
CA HIS A 97 -1.42 -8.38 2.70
C HIS A 97 -2.04 -8.29 1.31
N PHE A 98 -1.49 -9.05 0.38
CA PHE A 98 -1.97 -9.13 -1.00
C PHE A 98 -2.47 -10.52 -1.31
N VAL A 99 -3.52 -10.60 -2.12
CA VAL A 99 -3.93 -11.84 -2.77
C VAL A 99 -3.68 -11.64 -4.27
N VAL A 100 -2.91 -12.55 -4.87
CA VAL A 100 -2.54 -12.49 -6.28
C VAL A 100 -3.09 -13.71 -7.01
N GLU A 101 -3.97 -13.48 -7.98
CA GLU A 101 -4.59 -14.54 -8.76
C GLU A 101 -4.46 -14.21 -10.25
N ASP A 102 -4.07 -15.23 -11.04
CA ASP A 102 -3.89 -15.08 -12.49
C ASP A 102 -2.98 -13.89 -12.86
N GLY A 103 -1.93 -13.69 -12.07
CA GLY A 103 -0.93 -12.65 -12.34
C GLY A 103 -1.30 -11.24 -11.94
N LEU A 104 -2.44 -11.04 -11.25
CA LEU A 104 -2.91 -9.73 -10.83
C LEU A 104 -3.25 -9.71 -9.34
N GLU A 105 -3.06 -8.57 -8.72
CA GLU A 105 -3.49 -8.37 -7.33
C GLU A 105 -5.01 -8.19 -7.30
N THR A 106 -5.70 -9.09 -6.61
CA THR A 106 -7.17 -9.08 -6.49
C THR A 106 -7.64 -8.51 -5.16
N GLU A 107 -6.79 -8.56 -4.13
CA GLU A 107 -7.07 -7.96 -2.83
C GLU A 107 -5.78 -7.38 -2.27
N PHE A 108 -5.89 -6.24 -1.61
CA PHE A 108 -4.79 -5.57 -0.94
C PHE A 108 -5.32 -4.97 0.35
N THR A 109 -4.83 -5.46 1.49
CA THR A 109 -5.23 -4.95 2.80
C THR A 109 -4.02 -4.36 3.51
N ILE A 110 -4.15 -3.12 3.94
CA ILE A 110 -3.13 -2.42 4.71
C ILE A 110 -3.52 -2.50 6.19
N TYR A 111 -2.66 -3.12 6.99
CA TYR A 111 -2.77 -3.16 8.44
C TYR A 111 -1.69 -2.24 8.99
N ASP A 112 -2.03 -0.97 9.19
CA ASP A 112 -1.08 -0.01 9.74
C ASP A 112 -1.36 0.23 11.22
N ASP A 113 -0.45 0.95 11.89
CA ASP A 113 -0.71 1.47 13.22
C ASP A 113 -1.51 2.76 13.03
N SER A 114 -2.82 2.62 12.94
CA SER A 114 -3.70 3.72 12.57
C SER A 114 -3.65 4.89 13.57
N GLN A 115 -3.38 4.61 14.83
CA GLN A 115 -3.24 5.67 15.83
C GLN A 115 -2.02 6.55 15.53
N ARG A 116 -0.86 5.92 15.27
CA ARG A 116 0.35 6.68 14.92
C ARG A 116 0.19 7.40 13.60
N MET A 117 -0.43 6.74 12.62
CA MET A 117 -0.69 7.37 11.32
C MET A 117 -1.57 8.60 11.47
N ALA A 118 -2.65 8.50 12.27
CA ALA A 118 -3.56 9.61 12.50
C ALA A 118 -2.88 10.75 13.25
N GLU A 119 -2.08 10.45 14.27
CA GLU A 119 -1.39 11.47 15.06
C GLU A 119 -0.36 12.25 14.24
N ALA A 120 0.25 11.62 13.25
CA ALA A 120 1.27 12.25 12.41
C ALA A 120 0.70 13.00 11.20
N MET A 121 -0.60 12.93 10.97
CA MET A 121 -1.22 13.57 9.80
C MET A 121 -1.12 15.06 9.84
N MET A 122 -0.82 15.63 8.66
CA MET A 122 -0.95 17.07 8.43
C MET A 122 -2.36 17.37 7.94
N SER A 123 -2.82 18.58 8.13
CA SER A 123 -4.12 19.01 7.60
C SER A 123 -4.12 18.90 6.09
N ILE A 124 -5.18 18.33 5.58
CA ILE A 124 -5.36 18.16 4.14
C ILE A 124 -6.21 19.32 3.61
#